data_b2c376186f75da9d5e00d01a3af6a6cc
#
_entry.id   b2c376186f75da9d5e00d01a3af6a6cc
#
_cell.length_a   1.000
_cell.length_b   1.000
_cell.length_c   1.000
_cell.angle_alpha   90.00
_cell.angle_beta   90.00
_cell.angle_gamma   90.00
#
_symmetry.space_group_name_H-M   'P 1'
#
loop_
_entity.id
_entity.type
_entity.pdbx_description
1 polymer ?
#
loop_
_entity_poly.entity_id
_entity_poly.type
_entity_poly.pdbx_seq_one_letter_code
_entity_poly.pdbx_strand_id
1 'polypeptide(L)'
;KRVMADWTNGLVATTGKSYLGTMSTGLATTGIKELKVIIAESAISSWYDYYRENGLVCSPGGYPGEDIDVLTELTYSRNLAAGDYLRNNAQYQKMLAEQVKQIDRTSGDYNQFWQDRNYLPHAHKIKAHVVYTHGLQDWNVKPNQVYYIFNALPEEIQKHIFLHQGQHVYMHNWQSIDF
;
A
#
# COMPACT_ATOMS: atom_id res chain seq x y z
N LYS A 1 -1.06 -17.26 -14.31
CA LYS A 1 -1.51 -17.87 -15.61
C LYS A 1 -1.15 -17.00 -16.82
N ARG A 2 -1.18 -15.65 -16.73
CA ARG A 2 -0.83 -14.77 -17.86
C ARG A 2 0.67 -14.77 -18.19
N VAL A 3 1.51 -14.96 -17.20
CA VAL A 3 2.98 -15.02 -17.35
C VAL A 3 3.43 -16.25 -18.18
N MET A 4 2.57 -17.25 -18.29
CA MET A 4 2.81 -18.49 -19.06
C MET A 4 2.13 -18.51 -20.43
N ALA A 5 1.57 -17.38 -20.88
CA ALA A 5 0.93 -17.30 -22.19
C ALA A 5 1.96 -17.17 -23.31
N ASP A 6 1.65 -17.69 -24.49
CA ASP A 6 2.60 -17.79 -25.62
C ASP A 6 3.13 -16.43 -26.12
N TRP A 7 2.38 -15.35 -25.85
CA TRP A 7 2.75 -13.99 -26.24
C TRP A 7 3.66 -13.25 -25.25
N THR A 8 3.97 -13.86 -24.09
CA THR A 8 4.79 -13.23 -23.03
C THR A 8 6.15 -13.90 -22.91
N ASN A 9 7.16 -13.13 -22.56
CA ASN A 9 8.49 -13.64 -22.18
C ASN A 9 8.58 -14.12 -20.73
N GLY A 10 7.47 -14.15 -20.00
CA GLY A 10 7.40 -14.56 -18.59
C GLY A 10 7.84 -13.48 -17.59
N LEU A 11 8.24 -12.30 -18.04
CA LEU A 11 8.68 -11.22 -17.15
C LEU A 11 7.54 -10.23 -16.91
N VAL A 12 7.48 -9.69 -15.69
CA VAL A 12 6.43 -8.78 -15.23
C VAL A 12 7.04 -7.53 -14.61
N ALA A 13 6.45 -6.41 -14.90
CA ALA A 13 6.61 -5.17 -14.13
C ALA A 13 5.26 -4.75 -13.57
N THR A 14 5.28 -4.08 -12.43
CA THR A 14 4.07 -3.50 -11.82
C THR A 14 4.28 -2.04 -11.51
N THR A 15 3.21 -1.27 -11.63
CA THR A 15 3.18 0.15 -11.28
C THR A 15 1.88 0.50 -10.61
N GLY A 16 1.89 1.55 -9.83
CA GLY A 16 0.68 2.10 -9.24
C GLY A 16 0.94 3.13 -8.16
N LYS A 17 -0.06 3.94 -7.93
CA LYS A 17 -0.05 4.95 -6.88
C LYS A 17 -0.90 4.50 -5.68
N SER A 18 -0.52 4.94 -4.48
CA SER A 18 -1.31 4.73 -3.26
C SER A 18 -1.53 3.24 -2.98
N TYR A 19 -2.76 2.79 -2.87
CA TYR A 19 -3.10 1.38 -2.69
C TYR A 19 -2.49 0.47 -3.78
N LEU A 20 -2.50 0.87 -5.04
CA LEU A 20 -1.91 0.09 -6.13
C LEU A 20 -0.37 0.03 -6.04
N GLY A 21 0.27 1.10 -5.60
CA GLY A 21 1.70 1.11 -5.27
C GLY A 21 2.03 0.20 -4.08
N THR A 22 1.16 0.22 -3.07
CA THR A 22 1.23 -0.68 -1.91
C THR A 22 1.15 -2.14 -2.34
N MET A 23 0.23 -2.48 -3.25
CA MET A 23 0.11 -3.84 -3.78
C MET A 23 1.31 -4.25 -4.61
N SER A 24 1.92 -3.33 -5.36
CA SER A 24 3.18 -3.58 -6.09
C SER A 24 4.32 -3.92 -5.13
N THR A 25 4.46 -3.16 -4.06
CA THR A 25 5.44 -3.44 -2.99
C THR A 25 5.14 -4.77 -2.29
N GLY A 26 3.88 -5.00 -1.91
CA GLY A 26 3.46 -6.25 -1.27
C GLY A 26 3.73 -7.48 -2.15
N LEU A 27 3.47 -7.40 -3.45
CA LEU A 27 3.83 -8.46 -4.39
C LEU A 27 5.34 -8.70 -4.41
N ALA A 28 6.15 -7.64 -4.44
CA ALA A 28 7.60 -7.76 -4.48
C ALA A 28 8.18 -8.44 -3.25
N THR A 29 7.59 -8.23 -2.06
CA THR A 29 8.01 -8.90 -0.80
C THR A 29 7.76 -10.40 -0.77
N THR A 30 7.02 -10.95 -1.75
CA THR A 30 6.88 -12.41 -1.93
C THR A 30 8.14 -13.06 -2.54
N GLY A 31 9.06 -12.27 -3.10
CA GLY A 31 10.27 -12.74 -3.75
C GLY A 31 10.02 -13.45 -5.08
N ILE A 32 8.89 -13.23 -5.72
CA ILE A 32 8.51 -13.86 -6.99
C ILE A 32 9.51 -13.51 -8.10
N LYS A 33 10.05 -14.52 -8.78
CA LYS A 33 11.17 -14.37 -9.72
C LYS A 33 10.83 -13.67 -11.03
N GLU A 34 9.59 -13.79 -11.45
CA GLU A 34 9.07 -13.22 -12.69
C GLU A 34 8.90 -11.70 -12.59
N LEU A 35 8.75 -11.16 -11.39
CA LEU A 35 8.66 -9.72 -11.15
C LEU A 35 10.06 -9.09 -11.27
N LYS A 36 10.25 -8.22 -12.24
CA LYS A 36 11.56 -7.61 -12.55
C LYS A 36 11.66 -6.15 -12.14
N VAL A 37 10.56 -5.42 -12.20
CA VAL A 37 10.53 -4.00 -11.86
C VAL A 37 9.22 -3.68 -11.13
N ILE A 38 9.31 -2.86 -10.10
CA ILE A 38 8.18 -2.17 -9.52
C ILE A 38 8.39 -0.66 -9.58
N ILE A 39 7.33 0.07 -9.92
CA ILE A 39 7.27 1.52 -9.82
C ILE A 39 6.13 1.83 -8.85
N ALA A 40 6.46 2.17 -7.62
CA ALA A 40 5.48 2.37 -6.56
C ALA A 40 5.46 3.84 -6.13
N GLU A 41 4.33 4.49 -6.37
CA GLU A 41 4.13 5.90 -6.10
C GLU A 41 3.31 6.07 -4.83
N SER A 42 3.75 6.88 -3.89
CA SER A 42 3.05 7.18 -2.63
C SER A 42 2.49 5.90 -1.96
N ALA A 43 3.34 4.89 -1.85
CA ALA A 43 2.96 3.55 -1.40
C ALA A 43 3.07 3.40 0.12
N ILE A 44 2.17 2.62 0.71
CA ILE A 44 2.21 2.24 2.12
C ILE A 44 3.19 1.07 2.28
N SER A 45 4.08 1.16 3.26
CA SER A 45 5.02 0.09 3.65
C SER A 45 4.60 -0.63 4.93
N SER A 46 3.86 0.06 5.79
CA SER A 46 3.27 -0.47 7.02
C SER A 46 1.89 0.13 7.22
N TRP A 47 0.86 -0.72 7.25
CA TRP A 47 -0.50 -0.27 7.50
C TRP A 47 -0.70 0.24 8.92
N TYR A 48 0.09 -0.26 9.87
CA TYR A 48 0.10 0.28 11.22
C TYR A 48 0.54 1.74 11.23
N ASP A 49 1.71 2.04 10.65
CA ASP A 49 2.25 3.40 10.63
C ASP A 49 1.43 4.36 9.76
N TYR A 50 0.54 3.82 8.92
CA TYR A 50 -0.41 4.62 8.14
C TYR A 50 -1.59 5.09 8.99
N TYR A 51 -2.15 4.22 9.86
CA TYR A 51 -3.32 4.49 10.69
C TYR A 51 -2.99 4.78 12.16
N ARG A 52 -1.77 4.54 12.59
CA ARG A 52 -1.31 4.75 13.95
C ARG A 52 -0.03 5.57 13.93
N GLU A 53 0.08 6.50 14.82
CA GLU A 53 1.29 7.29 14.99
C GLU A 53 1.69 7.21 16.47
N ASN A 54 2.76 6.47 16.76
CA ASN A 54 3.18 6.19 18.13
C ASN A 54 2.04 5.63 19.03
N GLY A 55 1.23 4.73 18.48
CA GLY A 55 0.08 4.14 19.16
C GLY A 55 -1.21 4.99 19.12
N LEU A 56 -1.14 6.23 18.65
CA LEU A 56 -2.32 7.07 18.49
C LEU A 56 -3.04 6.76 17.16
N VAL A 57 -4.35 6.65 17.20
CA VAL A 57 -5.15 6.53 15.98
C VAL A 57 -5.10 7.83 15.21
N CYS A 58 -4.56 7.77 14.00
CA CYS A 58 -4.44 8.92 13.10
C CYS A 58 -5.23 8.67 11.82
N SER A 59 -6.19 9.54 11.55
CA SER A 59 -6.87 9.52 10.25
C SER A 59 -5.90 9.95 9.15
N PRO A 60 -5.73 9.16 8.08
CA PRO A 60 -4.82 9.52 7.00
C PRO A 60 -5.38 10.60 6.07
N GLY A 61 -6.28 11.42 6.54
CA GLY A 61 -6.68 12.67 5.93
C GLY A 61 -8.01 12.71 5.22
N GLY A 62 -8.84 11.72 5.35
CA GLY A 62 -10.22 11.79 4.85
C GLY A 62 -11.07 12.67 5.75
N TYR A 63 -11.31 12.20 6.95
CA TYR A 63 -12.10 12.89 7.98
C TYR A 63 -11.75 12.34 9.37
N PRO A 64 -12.07 13.07 10.44
CA PRO A 64 -11.78 12.62 11.80
C PRO A 64 -12.38 11.24 12.10
N GLY A 65 -11.57 10.34 12.66
CA GLY A 65 -12.00 8.99 13.02
C GLY A 65 -11.96 7.96 11.88
N GLU A 66 -11.48 8.32 10.70
CA GLU A 66 -11.21 7.35 9.65
C GLU A 66 -10.16 6.33 10.12
N ASP A 67 -10.44 5.05 9.90
CA ASP A 67 -9.53 3.95 10.18
C ASP A 67 -9.70 2.88 9.09
N ILE A 68 -8.94 1.80 9.13
CA ILE A 68 -8.92 0.78 8.09
C ILE A 68 -10.28 0.08 7.88
N ASP A 69 -11.12 -0.01 8.89
CA ASP A 69 -12.47 -0.56 8.75
C ASP A 69 -13.37 0.32 7.89
N VAL A 70 -13.22 1.65 7.99
CA VAL A 70 -13.92 2.61 7.11
C VAL A 70 -13.47 2.44 5.66
N LEU A 71 -12.17 2.32 5.41
CA LEU A 71 -11.65 2.02 4.08
C LEU A 71 -12.19 0.68 3.54
N THR A 72 -12.24 -0.33 4.38
CA THR A 72 -12.81 -1.64 4.05
C THR A 72 -14.28 -1.50 3.68
N GLU A 73 -15.06 -0.78 4.47
CA GLU A 73 -16.48 -0.55 4.19
C GLU A 73 -16.68 0.19 2.86
N LEU A 74 -15.92 1.25 2.61
CA LEU A 74 -15.98 1.99 1.34
C LEU A 74 -15.65 1.10 0.14
N THR A 75 -14.61 0.28 0.26
CA THR A 75 -14.18 -0.63 -0.82
C THR A 75 -15.24 -1.66 -1.16
N TYR A 76 -15.93 -2.20 -0.16
CA TYR A 76 -16.97 -3.22 -0.34
C TYR A 76 -18.38 -2.64 -0.53
N SER A 77 -18.57 -1.33 -0.38
CA SER A 77 -19.89 -0.70 -0.57
C SER A 77 -20.35 -0.66 -2.02
N ARG A 78 -19.43 -0.68 -2.96
CA ARG A 78 -19.63 -0.72 -4.40
C ARG A 78 -20.70 0.27 -4.93
N ASN A 79 -21.28 -0.02 -6.08
CA ASN A 79 -22.26 0.86 -6.72
C ASN A 79 -23.68 0.48 -6.30
N LEU A 80 -24.31 1.35 -5.52
CA LEU A 80 -25.69 1.18 -5.05
C LEU A 80 -26.71 1.08 -6.20
N ALA A 81 -26.50 1.87 -7.25
CA ALA A 81 -27.40 1.89 -8.40
C ALA A 81 -27.39 0.60 -9.21
N ALA A 82 -26.28 -0.14 -9.18
CA ALA A 82 -26.16 -1.45 -9.81
C ALA A 82 -26.71 -2.60 -8.96
N GLY A 83 -27.19 -2.34 -7.73
CA GLY A 83 -27.59 -3.37 -6.78
C GLY A 83 -26.44 -4.21 -6.22
N ASP A 84 -25.20 -3.83 -6.54
CA ASP A 84 -23.98 -4.50 -6.11
C ASP A 84 -23.56 -4.00 -4.71
N TYR A 85 -24.36 -4.34 -3.72
CA TYR A 85 -24.26 -3.78 -2.39
C TYR A 85 -24.01 -4.86 -1.33
N LEU A 86 -22.78 -4.95 -0.88
CA LEU A 86 -22.37 -5.97 0.06
C LEU A 86 -22.68 -5.66 1.52
N ARG A 87 -23.08 -4.42 1.87
CA ARG A 87 -23.41 -4.03 3.26
C ARG A 87 -24.43 -4.94 3.92
N ASN A 88 -25.40 -5.43 3.16
CA ASN A 88 -26.45 -6.32 3.66
C ASN A 88 -26.05 -7.79 3.69
N ASN A 89 -24.83 -8.11 3.27
CA ASN A 89 -24.33 -9.48 3.29
C ASN A 89 -23.86 -9.84 4.72
N ALA A 90 -24.49 -10.83 5.33
CA ALA A 90 -24.19 -11.24 6.69
C ALA A 90 -22.74 -11.70 6.90
N GLN A 91 -22.14 -12.35 5.90
CA GLN A 91 -20.75 -12.78 5.94
C GLN A 91 -19.79 -11.56 5.96
N TYR A 92 -20.10 -10.56 5.14
CA TYR A 92 -19.33 -9.32 5.11
C TYR A 92 -19.43 -8.57 6.45
N GLN A 93 -20.63 -8.45 7.00
CA GLN A 93 -20.84 -7.80 8.30
C GLN A 93 -20.06 -8.50 9.42
N LYS A 94 -20.03 -9.83 9.40
CA LYS A 94 -19.24 -10.61 10.36
C LYS A 94 -17.74 -10.34 10.20
N MET A 95 -17.24 -10.31 8.96
CA MET A 95 -15.84 -10.04 8.65
C MET A 95 -15.44 -8.62 9.10
N LEU A 96 -16.28 -7.63 8.84
CA LEU A 96 -16.04 -6.25 9.25
C LEU A 96 -16.02 -6.11 10.78
N ALA A 97 -16.96 -6.72 11.47
CA ALA A 97 -17.02 -6.73 12.93
C ALA A 97 -15.79 -7.38 13.57
N GLU A 98 -15.30 -8.46 12.96
CA GLU A 98 -14.04 -9.10 13.40
C GLU A 98 -12.84 -8.21 13.16
N GLN A 99 -12.74 -7.56 12.01
CA GLN A 99 -11.69 -6.58 11.72
C GLN A 99 -11.68 -5.44 12.75
N VAL A 100 -12.86 -4.90 13.11
CA VAL A 100 -12.99 -3.83 14.11
C VAL A 100 -12.42 -4.23 15.47
N LYS A 101 -12.57 -5.50 15.86
CA LYS A 101 -11.94 -6.00 17.10
C LYS A 101 -10.43 -6.10 16.97
N GLN A 102 -9.94 -6.62 15.83
CA GLN A 102 -8.53 -6.88 15.61
C GLN A 102 -7.69 -5.62 15.48
N ILE A 103 -8.23 -4.53 14.93
CA ILE A 103 -7.51 -3.26 14.79
C ILE A 103 -7.20 -2.57 16.12
N ASP A 104 -7.90 -2.94 17.18
CA ASP A 104 -7.70 -2.46 18.54
C ASP A 104 -7.48 -0.95 18.68
N ARG A 105 -8.56 -0.19 18.52
CA ARG A 105 -8.51 1.27 18.70
C ARG A 105 -8.29 1.69 20.15
N THR A 106 -8.57 0.80 21.10
CA THR A 106 -8.55 1.14 22.53
C THR A 106 -7.12 1.25 23.04
N SER A 107 -6.29 0.25 22.77
CA SER A 107 -4.89 0.29 23.18
C SER A 107 -3.98 0.94 22.12
N GLY A 108 -4.34 0.84 20.85
CA GLY A 108 -3.51 1.27 19.73
C GLY A 108 -2.29 0.38 19.50
N ASP A 109 -2.24 -0.81 20.10
CA ASP A 109 -1.08 -1.68 20.07
C ASP A 109 -0.78 -2.28 18.70
N TYR A 110 0.52 -2.49 18.44
CA TYR A 110 1.01 -3.20 17.27
C TYR A 110 0.85 -4.72 17.47
N ASN A 111 -0.35 -5.21 17.20
CA ASN A 111 -0.72 -6.62 17.34
C ASN A 111 -0.57 -7.42 16.04
N GLN A 112 -0.98 -8.70 16.05
CA GLN A 112 -0.85 -9.62 14.91
C GLN A 112 -1.56 -9.11 13.64
N PHE A 113 -2.71 -8.44 13.77
CA PHE A 113 -3.43 -7.86 12.64
C PHE A 113 -2.54 -6.88 11.84
N TRP A 114 -1.80 -6.04 12.55
CA TRP A 114 -0.90 -5.06 11.96
C TRP A 114 0.41 -5.68 11.48
N GLN A 115 0.93 -6.69 12.18
CA GLN A 115 2.11 -7.44 11.76
C GLN A 115 1.91 -8.09 10.40
N ASP A 116 0.76 -8.71 10.17
CA ASP A 116 0.39 -9.35 8.90
C ASP A 116 0.29 -8.35 7.72
N ARG A 117 0.23 -7.05 8.03
CA ARG A 117 0.09 -5.95 7.08
C ARG A 117 1.29 -5.02 7.07
N ASN A 118 2.43 -5.51 7.52
CA ASN A 118 3.71 -4.81 7.51
C ASN A 118 4.64 -5.47 6.49
N TYR A 119 5.02 -4.73 5.46
CA TYR A 119 5.91 -5.22 4.40
C TYR A 119 7.39 -5.08 4.75
N LEU A 120 7.73 -4.22 5.72
CA LEU A 120 9.11 -3.92 6.09
C LEU A 120 9.94 -5.15 6.49
N PRO A 121 9.44 -6.08 7.33
CA PRO A 121 10.19 -7.29 7.70
C PRO A 121 10.50 -8.21 6.52
N HIS A 122 9.77 -8.05 5.43
CA HIS A 122 9.90 -8.88 4.23
C HIS A 122 10.61 -8.17 3.07
N ALA A 123 11.07 -6.93 3.26
CA ALA A 123 11.76 -6.16 2.22
C ALA A 123 13.02 -6.86 1.70
N HIS A 124 13.72 -7.61 2.56
CA HIS A 124 14.89 -8.42 2.19
C HIS A 124 14.61 -9.51 1.13
N LYS A 125 13.35 -9.86 0.90
CA LYS A 125 12.95 -10.84 -0.13
C LYS A 125 12.78 -10.22 -1.51
N ILE A 126 12.77 -8.91 -1.62
CA ILE A 126 12.55 -8.21 -2.88
C ILE A 126 13.74 -8.45 -3.81
N LYS A 127 13.45 -8.96 -5.01
CA LYS A 127 14.43 -9.25 -6.07
C LYS A 127 14.24 -8.36 -7.30
N ALA A 128 13.10 -7.70 -7.38
CA ALA A 128 12.80 -6.76 -8.44
C ALA A 128 13.61 -5.47 -8.25
N HIS A 129 13.96 -4.81 -9.34
CA HIS A 129 14.43 -3.44 -9.30
C HIS A 129 13.29 -2.51 -8.90
N VAL A 130 13.60 -1.46 -8.18
CA VAL A 130 12.59 -0.64 -7.51
C VAL A 130 12.75 0.83 -7.88
N VAL A 131 11.65 1.46 -8.27
CA VAL A 131 11.51 2.91 -8.32
C VAL A 131 10.41 3.32 -7.35
N TYR A 132 10.76 4.06 -6.34
CA TYR A 132 9.79 4.70 -5.45
C TYR A 132 9.70 6.18 -5.77
N THR A 133 8.47 6.69 -5.78
CA THR A 133 8.22 8.13 -5.85
C THR A 133 7.31 8.56 -4.72
N HIS A 134 7.55 9.74 -4.16
CA HIS A 134 6.75 10.22 -3.05
C HIS A 134 6.73 11.75 -2.95
N GLY A 135 5.55 12.31 -2.69
CA GLY A 135 5.40 13.72 -2.39
C GLY A 135 5.80 14.05 -0.95
N LEU A 136 6.70 15.01 -0.77
CA LEU A 136 7.11 15.44 0.57
C LEU A 136 5.98 16.13 1.37
N GLN A 137 4.94 16.60 0.67
CA GLN A 137 3.74 17.18 1.27
C GLN A 137 2.54 16.22 1.22
N ASP A 138 2.80 14.93 1.04
CA ASP A 138 1.76 13.91 1.08
C ASP A 138 1.24 13.75 2.51
N TRP A 139 0.07 14.30 2.75
CA TRP A 139 -0.61 14.24 4.05
C TRP A 139 -1.44 12.97 4.21
N ASN A 140 -1.72 12.25 3.13
CA ASN A 140 -2.43 10.97 3.15
C ASN A 140 -1.46 9.82 3.45
N VAL A 141 -0.60 9.47 2.49
CA VAL A 141 0.48 8.51 2.73
C VAL A 141 1.74 9.27 3.10
N LYS A 142 2.04 9.31 4.39
CA LYS A 142 3.14 10.12 4.91
C LYS A 142 4.49 9.68 4.35
N PRO A 143 5.45 10.62 4.12
CA PRO A 143 6.75 10.32 3.52
C PRO A 143 7.61 9.31 4.30
N ASN A 144 7.36 9.09 5.60
CA ASN A 144 8.05 8.07 6.36
C ASN A 144 7.84 6.65 5.79
N GLN A 145 6.73 6.40 5.12
CA GLN A 145 6.42 5.11 4.49
C GLN A 145 7.47 4.73 3.43
N VAL A 146 7.81 5.66 2.54
CA VAL A 146 8.83 5.41 1.51
C VAL A 146 10.23 5.37 2.11
N TYR A 147 10.51 6.19 3.12
CA TYR A 147 11.80 6.19 3.81
C TYR A 147 12.09 4.82 4.45
N TYR A 148 11.14 4.25 5.17
CA TYR A 148 11.34 2.98 5.86
C TYR A 148 11.56 1.83 4.87
N ILE A 149 10.72 1.71 3.84
CA ILE A 149 10.87 0.60 2.89
C ILE A 149 12.13 0.75 2.05
N PHE A 150 12.49 1.96 1.61
CA PHE A 150 13.67 2.19 0.79
C PHE A 150 14.96 1.80 1.52
N ASN A 151 15.06 2.12 2.81
CA ASN A 151 16.20 1.75 3.64
C ASN A 151 16.25 0.26 3.99
N ALA A 152 15.11 -0.43 3.94
CA ALA A 152 15.04 -1.87 4.19
C ALA A 152 15.30 -2.73 2.94
N LEU A 153 15.41 -2.11 1.76
CA LEU A 153 15.68 -2.84 0.50
C LEU A 153 17.09 -3.43 0.48
N PRO A 154 17.27 -4.62 -0.13
CA PRO A 154 18.58 -5.20 -0.37
C PRO A 154 19.49 -4.25 -1.15
N GLU A 155 20.80 -4.31 -0.88
CA GLU A 155 21.77 -3.47 -1.59
C GLU A 155 22.07 -3.96 -3.01
N GLU A 156 21.90 -5.24 -3.26
CA GLU A 156 22.18 -5.90 -4.53
C GLU A 156 21.18 -5.60 -5.66
N ILE A 157 19.99 -5.03 -5.31
CA ILE A 157 19.02 -4.63 -6.34
C ILE A 157 19.24 -3.17 -6.76
N GLN A 158 18.90 -2.85 -8.00
CA GLN A 158 18.82 -1.45 -8.42
C GLN A 158 17.61 -0.79 -7.75
N LYS A 159 17.84 0.28 -7.04
CA LYS A 159 16.81 1.02 -6.32
C LYS A 159 16.96 2.52 -6.52
N HIS A 160 15.87 3.14 -6.89
CA HIS A 160 15.79 4.58 -7.10
C HIS A 160 14.66 5.16 -6.26
N ILE A 161 14.87 6.35 -5.75
CA ILE A 161 13.86 7.12 -5.06
C ILE A 161 13.75 8.51 -5.69
N PHE A 162 12.54 8.93 -5.96
CA PHE A 162 12.25 10.28 -6.43
C PHE A 162 11.30 10.98 -5.44
N LEU A 163 11.82 12.00 -4.77
CA LEU A 163 11.07 12.82 -3.83
C LEU A 163 10.74 14.16 -4.49
N HIS A 164 9.48 14.55 -4.45
CA HIS A 164 8.99 15.79 -5.03
C HIS A 164 8.22 16.63 -4.03
N GLN A 165 8.03 17.92 -4.33
CA GLN A 165 7.34 18.86 -3.44
C GLN A 165 5.81 18.73 -3.42
N GLY A 166 5.26 17.82 -4.24
CA GLY A 166 3.82 17.63 -4.34
C GLY A 166 3.22 16.88 -3.16
N GLN A 167 1.91 16.77 -3.25
CA GLN A 167 1.07 16.02 -2.33
C GLN A 167 0.88 14.58 -2.82
N HIS A 168 -0.27 13.96 -2.53
CA HIS A 168 -0.65 12.63 -2.96
C HIS A 168 -1.04 12.59 -4.44
N VAL A 169 -0.07 12.77 -5.34
CA VAL A 169 -0.27 12.90 -6.79
C VAL A 169 0.55 11.88 -7.57
N TYR A 170 0.14 11.63 -8.81
CA TYR A 170 0.95 10.83 -9.73
C TYR A 170 2.18 11.62 -10.18
N MET A 171 3.29 10.92 -10.30
CA MET A 171 4.55 11.50 -10.78
C MET A 171 4.44 12.12 -12.18
N HIS A 172 3.70 11.49 -13.09
CA HIS A 172 3.50 12.00 -14.44
C HIS A 172 2.71 13.32 -14.52
N ASN A 173 2.08 13.74 -13.44
CA ASN A 173 1.47 15.07 -13.35
C ASN A 173 2.52 16.19 -13.17
N TRP A 174 3.78 15.86 -13.01
CA TRP A 174 4.88 16.80 -12.92
C TRP A 174 5.48 17.02 -14.30
N GLN A 175 5.29 18.21 -14.85
CA GLN A 175 5.73 18.61 -16.20
C GLN A 175 7.26 18.70 -16.36
N SER A 176 8.03 18.52 -15.31
CA SER A 176 9.48 18.75 -15.28
C SER A 176 10.30 17.51 -15.03
N ILE A 177 9.76 16.31 -15.18
CA ILE A 177 10.51 15.08 -14.98
C ILE A 177 10.81 14.47 -16.33
N ASP A 178 12.02 14.73 -16.80
CA ASP A 178 12.65 13.96 -17.85
C ASP A 178 13.36 12.76 -17.20
N PHE A 179 13.00 11.55 -17.60
CA PHE A 179 13.64 10.33 -17.18
C PHE A 179 14.78 9.95 -18.14
#